data_6974cc21f1b53df830b6d78cc679c9fa
#
_entry.id   6974cc21f1b53df830b6d78cc679c9fa
#
_cell.length_a   1.000
_cell.length_b   1.000
_cell.length_c   1.000
_cell.angle_alpha   90.00
_cell.angle_beta   90.00
_cell.angle_gamma   90.00
#
_symmetry.space_group_name_H-M   'P 1'
#
loop_
_entity.id
_entity.type
_entity.pdbx_description
1 polymer ?
#
loop_
_entity_poly.entity_id
_entity_poly.type
_entity_poly.pdbx_seq_one_letter_code
_entity_poly.pdbx_strand_id
1 'polypeptide(L)'
;MRKSFVKLALALGCALFGILSLTAFTGFAKNYDDEVQTWQMLSRRWDETLLQAREEEFIKAIKEQKGIEDFIVPDIAEEEKEVIRNFFRSFEGKKDIRYIYSKMPILHRVSGTDEYNDLRGIMELKFQVTERSNKVTEHTVLMKMAQLGDAQAQKWKIIGILWQDKGIDVSDVSLYQLEKPRRGEEVCIMTTDAGVIKLRLFPKKAPIAVQNWITLSKQGFYNGTPFARVIKDYVIQGGALDGSGDESKSSYNGFFQDEVNMELHNFNGALCLGNNGPHTNGNQFYIVQCSKVRNEASLPIISFPENVKAKYREVGGIPELDGRYTVLGQVYEGMDVVEKNRLTGNQ
;
A
#
# COMPACT_ATOMS: atom_id res chain seq x y z
N MET A 1 -6.10 -33.56 25.37
CA MET A 1 -6.74 -32.29 25.75
C MET A 1 -5.85 -31.09 25.37
N ARG A 2 -5.54 -30.87 24.06
CA ARG A 2 -4.73 -29.72 23.60
C ARG A 2 -5.13 -29.18 22.21
N LYS A 3 -6.35 -29.47 21.76
CA LYS A 3 -6.84 -29.00 20.44
C LYS A 3 -7.99 -27.98 20.52
N SER A 4 -8.41 -27.55 21.70
CA SER A 4 -9.54 -26.61 21.85
C SER A 4 -9.16 -25.13 22.04
N PHE A 5 -7.90 -24.80 22.30
CA PHE A 5 -7.52 -23.42 22.62
C PHE A 5 -7.15 -22.56 21.42
N VAL A 6 -6.84 -23.15 20.27
CA VAL A 6 -6.45 -22.39 19.06
C VAL A 6 -7.67 -21.85 18.30
N LYS A 7 -8.83 -22.51 18.43
CA LYS A 7 -10.06 -22.04 17.76
C LYS A 7 -10.74 -20.83 18.42
N LEU A 8 -10.44 -20.53 19.67
CA LEU A 8 -11.08 -19.41 20.40
C LEU A 8 -10.37 -18.07 20.16
N ALA A 9 -9.08 -18.06 19.84
CA ALA A 9 -8.31 -16.84 19.62
C ALA A 9 -8.57 -16.21 18.24
N LEU A 10 -8.95 -17.00 17.23
CA LEU A 10 -9.33 -16.49 15.90
C LEU A 10 -10.74 -15.92 15.84
N ALA A 11 -11.63 -16.35 16.74
CA ALA A 11 -13.00 -15.83 16.79
C ALA A 11 -13.13 -14.45 17.45
N LEU A 12 -12.18 -14.06 18.30
CA LEU A 12 -12.22 -12.76 19.00
C LEU A 12 -11.66 -11.59 18.17
N GLY A 13 -10.87 -11.86 17.16
CA GLY A 13 -10.36 -10.82 16.22
C GLY A 13 -11.40 -10.34 15.20
N CYS A 14 -12.41 -11.16 14.92
CA CYS A 14 -13.48 -10.83 13.97
C CYS A 14 -14.72 -10.20 14.60
N ALA A 15 -14.83 -10.18 15.93
CA ALA A 15 -16.04 -9.74 16.62
C ALA A 15 -16.18 -8.23 16.81
N LEU A 16 -15.20 -7.42 16.37
CA LEU A 16 -15.25 -5.95 16.46
C LEU A 16 -15.60 -5.24 15.14
N PHE A 17 -15.86 -6.01 14.07
CA PHE A 17 -16.31 -5.48 12.78
C PHE A 17 -17.58 -6.17 12.28
N GLY A 18 -18.71 -5.94 12.91
CA GLY A 18 -19.89 -6.32 12.17
C GLY A 18 -20.98 -7.08 12.89
N ILE A 19 -21.84 -6.36 13.54
CA ILE A 19 -23.22 -6.82 13.81
C ILE A 19 -24.17 -6.41 12.66
N LEU A 20 -23.67 -6.12 11.48
CA LEU A 20 -24.52 -5.88 10.30
C LEU A 20 -24.02 -6.70 9.11
N SER A 21 -24.70 -7.83 8.89
CA SER A 21 -24.62 -8.71 7.72
C SER A 21 -23.89 -10.05 7.86
N LEU A 22 -23.84 -10.65 9.03
CA LEU A 22 -23.40 -12.06 9.12
C LEU A 22 -24.33 -13.03 8.33
N THR A 23 -25.55 -12.64 8.05
CA THR A 23 -26.52 -13.46 7.31
C THR A 23 -26.31 -13.45 5.79
N ALA A 24 -25.61 -12.47 5.22
CA ALA A 24 -25.27 -12.47 3.80
C ALA A 24 -23.95 -13.24 3.51
N PHE A 25 -23.14 -13.52 4.52
CA PHE A 25 -21.87 -14.22 4.38
C PHE A 25 -21.94 -15.74 4.52
N THR A 26 -23.03 -16.29 5.07
CA THR A 26 -23.16 -17.74 5.27
C THR A 26 -23.32 -18.56 3.98
N GLY A 27 -23.52 -17.92 2.84
CA GLY A 27 -23.47 -18.57 1.52
C GLY A 27 -22.07 -18.78 0.96
N PHE A 28 -21.05 -18.14 1.54
CA PHE A 28 -19.67 -18.11 1.02
C PHE A 28 -18.69 -18.99 1.78
N ALA A 29 -19.02 -19.50 2.96
CA ALA A 29 -18.13 -20.34 3.77
C ALA A 29 -18.33 -21.82 3.48
N LYS A 30 -17.93 -22.29 2.31
CA LYS A 30 -17.62 -23.71 2.08
C LYS A 30 -16.11 -23.86 1.93
N ASN A 31 -15.47 -24.40 2.98
CA ASN A 31 -14.06 -24.81 3.07
C ASN A 31 -13.01 -23.68 2.96
N TYR A 32 -12.65 -23.12 4.12
CA TYR A 32 -11.57 -22.14 4.31
C TYR A 32 -10.23 -22.61 3.71
N ASP A 33 -9.90 -23.90 3.74
CA ASP A 33 -8.66 -24.45 3.19
C ASP A 33 -8.66 -24.48 1.64
N ASP A 34 -9.80 -24.72 1.02
CA ASP A 34 -9.96 -24.65 -0.44
C ASP A 34 -9.94 -23.19 -0.92
N GLU A 35 -10.47 -22.25 -0.14
CA GLU A 35 -10.43 -20.83 -0.43
C GLU A 35 -9.00 -20.27 -0.37
N VAL A 36 -8.20 -20.68 0.61
CA VAL A 36 -6.79 -20.28 0.75
C VAL A 36 -5.95 -20.83 -0.40
N GLN A 37 -6.16 -22.09 -0.81
CA GLN A 37 -5.47 -22.65 -1.97
C GLN A 37 -5.91 -21.99 -3.28
N THR A 38 -7.17 -21.69 -3.43
CA THR A 38 -7.71 -20.97 -4.60
C THR A 38 -7.15 -19.56 -4.64
N TRP A 39 -7.04 -18.90 -3.49
CA TRP A 39 -6.43 -17.57 -3.40
C TRP A 39 -4.95 -17.56 -3.79
N GLN A 40 -4.16 -18.55 -3.31
CA GLN A 40 -2.75 -18.71 -3.67
C GLN A 40 -2.56 -19.05 -5.16
N MET A 41 -3.46 -19.83 -5.77
CA MET A 41 -3.42 -20.12 -7.20
C MET A 41 -3.84 -18.92 -8.06
N LEU A 42 -4.81 -18.14 -7.62
CA LEU A 42 -5.28 -16.96 -8.32
C LEU A 42 -4.28 -15.80 -8.20
N SER A 43 -3.62 -15.65 -7.06
CA SER A 43 -2.57 -14.63 -6.88
C SER A 43 -1.37 -14.83 -7.80
N ARG A 44 -1.09 -16.08 -8.24
CA ARG A 44 -0.06 -16.38 -9.24
C ARG A 44 -0.47 -16.08 -10.70
N ARG A 45 -1.76 -15.85 -10.95
CA ARG A 45 -2.33 -15.57 -12.30
C ARG A 45 -2.95 -14.19 -12.39
N TRP A 46 -2.96 -13.47 -11.30
CA TRP A 46 -3.53 -12.14 -11.26
C TRP A 46 -2.56 -11.16 -11.88
N ASP A 47 -2.97 -10.53 -12.96
CA ASP A 47 -2.20 -9.46 -13.58
C ASP A 47 -2.50 -8.16 -12.83
N GLU A 48 -1.62 -7.84 -11.86
CA GLU A 48 -1.69 -6.61 -11.07
C GLU A 48 -1.63 -5.35 -11.96
N THR A 49 -0.98 -5.44 -13.12
CA THR A 49 -0.88 -4.32 -14.04
C THR A 49 -2.25 -3.95 -14.62
N LEU A 50 -3.13 -4.93 -14.88
CA LEU A 50 -4.49 -4.69 -15.34
C LEU A 50 -5.36 -4.02 -14.26
N LEU A 51 -5.17 -4.38 -12.98
CA LEU A 51 -5.87 -3.71 -11.90
C LEU A 51 -5.35 -2.28 -11.73
N GLN A 52 -4.03 -2.09 -11.70
CA GLN A 52 -3.41 -0.78 -11.55
C GLN A 52 -3.84 0.19 -12.67
N ALA A 53 -3.81 -0.26 -13.92
CA ALA A 53 -4.30 0.55 -15.04
C ALA A 53 -5.78 0.92 -14.86
N ARG A 54 -6.59 -0.03 -14.34
CA ARG A 54 -8.00 0.20 -14.08
C ARG A 54 -8.25 1.18 -12.94
N GLU A 55 -7.40 1.18 -11.92
CA GLU A 55 -7.45 2.14 -10.81
C GLU A 55 -7.16 3.57 -11.28
N GLU A 56 -6.18 3.74 -12.15
CA GLU A 56 -5.88 5.06 -12.75
C GLU A 56 -7.06 5.58 -13.56
N GLU A 57 -7.68 4.73 -14.39
CA GLU A 57 -8.91 5.04 -15.12
C GLU A 57 -10.05 5.40 -14.16
N PHE A 58 -10.20 4.66 -13.05
CA PHE A 58 -11.23 4.87 -12.04
C PHE A 58 -11.09 6.25 -11.37
N ILE A 59 -9.89 6.58 -10.90
CA ILE A 59 -9.60 7.90 -10.31
C ILE A 59 -9.84 9.02 -11.33
N LYS A 60 -9.46 8.79 -12.59
CA LYS A 60 -9.75 9.74 -13.67
C LYS A 60 -11.25 9.92 -13.88
N ALA A 61 -12.02 8.83 -13.89
CA ALA A 61 -13.49 8.91 -14.03
C ALA A 61 -14.14 9.69 -12.89
N ILE A 62 -13.67 9.50 -11.64
CA ILE A 62 -14.13 10.30 -10.49
C ILE A 62 -13.80 11.78 -10.69
N LYS A 63 -12.58 12.12 -11.10
CA LYS A 63 -12.15 13.51 -11.31
C LYS A 63 -12.92 14.21 -12.42
N GLU A 64 -13.05 13.54 -13.54
CA GLU A 64 -13.65 14.12 -14.75
C GLU A 64 -15.17 13.96 -14.82
N GLN A 65 -15.75 13.15 -13.95
CA GLN A 65 -17.18 12.76 -13.97
C GLN A 65 -17.61 12.20 -15.34
N LYS A 66 -16.71 11.42 -15.97
CA LYS A 66 -16.89 10.83 -17.30
C LYS A 66 -16.52 9.35 -17.30
N GLY A 67 -17.15 8.59 -18.20
CA GLY A 67 -16.85 7.18 -18.38
C GLY A 67 -17.30 6.29 -17.20
N ILE A 68 -18.17 6.79 -16.33
CA ILE A 68 -18.65 6.09 -15.12
C ILE A 68 -19.32 4.76 -15.48
N GLU A 69 -20.13 4.73 -16.54
CA GLU A 69 -20.86 3.54 -16.98
C GLU A 69 -19.93 2.37 -17.37
N ASP A 70 -18.71 2.67 -17.81
CA ASP A 70 -17.73 1.62 -18.11
C ASP A 70 -17.26 0.86 -16.87
N PHE A 71 -17.42 1.45 -15.69
CA PHE A 71 -17.11 0.81 -14.42
C PHE A 71 -18.27 0.02 -13.82
N ILE A 72 -19.46 0.13 -14.35
CA ILE A 72 -20.66 -0.52 -13.81
C ILE A 72 -20.91 -1.84 -14.56
N VAL A 73 -21.21 -2.91 -13.82
CA VAL A 73 -21.66 -4.16 -14.43
C VAL A 73 -23.02 -3.92 -15.09
N PRO A 74 -23.22 -4.25 -16.39
CA PRO A 74 -24.44 -3.88 -17.11
C PRO A 74 -25.70 -4.59 -16.60
N ASP A 75 -25.58 -5.83 -16.12
CA ASP A 75 -26.72 -6.71 -15.80
C ASP A 75 -27.08 -6.76 -14.30
N ILE A 76 -26.72 -5.71 -13.53
CA ILE A 76 -27.18 -5.56 -12.14
C ILE A 76 -28.45 -4.69 -12.08
N ALA A 77 -29.14 -4.75 -10.93
CA ALA A 77 -30.35 -3.96 -10.70
C ALA A 77 -30.08 -2.44 -10.84
N GLU A 78 -31.05 -1.71 -11.36
CA GLU A 78 -30.88 -0.27 -11.62
C GLU A 78 -30.66 0.53 -10.32
N GLU A 79 -31.25 0.08 -9.21
CA GLU A 79 -31.02 0.65 -7.88
C GLU A 79 -29.55 0.54 -7.46
N GLU A 80 -28.89 -0.58 -7.74
CA GLU A 80 -27.46 -0.75 -7.45
C GLU A 80 -26.60 0.11 -8.36
N LYS A 81 -26.95 0.23 -9.65
CA LYS A 81 -26.25 1.15 -10.56
C LYS A 81 -26.34 2.59 -10.07
N GLU A 82 -27.50 2.99 -9.57
CA GLU A 82 -27.68 4.35 -9.07
C GLU A 82 -26.86 4.61 -7.80
N VAL A 83 -26.71 3.63 -6.90
CA VAL A 83 -25.80 3.71 -5.75
C VAL A 83 -24.37 3.95 -6.22
N ILE A 84 -23.91 3.21 -7.24
CA ILE A 84 -22.58 3.39 -7.80
C ILE A 84 -22.41 4.78 -8.44
N ARG A 85 -23.40 5.23 -9.25
CA ARG A 85 -23.38 6.57 -9.84
C ARG A 85 -23.32 7.67 -8.77
N ASN A 86 -24.09 7.52 -7.69
CA ASN A 86 -24.11 8.47 -6.58
C ASN A 86 -22.76 8.50 -5.84
N PHE A 87 -22.09 7.36 -5.72
CA PHE A 87 -20.73 7.32 -5.22
C PHE A 87 -19.79 8.20 -6.06
N PHE A 88 -19.79 8.06 -7.40
CA PHE A 88 -18.97 8.91 -8.27
C PHE A 88 -19.36 10.40 -8.16
N ARG A 89 -20.65 10.71 -8.18
CA ARG A 89 -21.16 12.09 -8.07
C ARG A 89 -20.80 12.77 -6.74
N SER A 90 -20.61 12.01 -5.66
CA SER A 90 -20.25 12.55 -4.35
C SER A 90 -18.90 13.29 -4.36
N PHE A 91 -18.10 13.09 -5.39
CA PHE A 91 -16.79 13.74 -5.58
C PHE A 91 -16.80 14.83 -6.66
N GLU A 92 -17.97 15.14 -7.21
CA GLU A 92 -18.08 16.22 -8.20
C GLU A 92 -17.64 17.57 -7.63
N GLY A 93 -16.87 18.33 -8.41
CA GLY A 93 -16.42 19.67 -8.05
C GLY A 93 -15.32 19.72 -7.00
N LYS A 94 -14.75 18.59 -6.57
CA LYS A 94 -13.55 18.55 -5.73
C LYS A 94 -12.34 19.12 -6.49
N LYS A 95 -11.38 19.67 -5.75
CA LYS A 95 -10.18 20.28 -6.34
C LYS A 95 -9.25 19.22 -6.94
N ASP A 96 -9.04 18.13 -6.20
CA ASP A 96 -8.23 16.98 -6.65
C ASP A 96 -8.62 15.70 -5.91
N ILE A 97 -8.34 14.57 -6.55
CA ILE A 97 -8.52 13.24 -5.97
C ILE A 97 -7.25 12.44 -6.28
N ARG A 98 -6.65 11.84 -5.25
CA ARG A 98 -5.42 11.08 -5.35
C ARG A 98 -5.62 9.66 -4.86
N TYR A 99 -5.23 8.69 -5.68
CA TYR A 99 -5.10 7.30 -5.29
C TYR A 99 -4.03 7.13 -4.20
N ILE A 100 -4.29 6.26 -3.23
CA ILE A 100 -3.34 5.87 -2.19
C ILE A 100 -2.96 4.41 -2.38
N TYR A 101 -3.93 3.51 -2.20
CA TYR A 101 -3.76 2.09 -2.48
C TYR A 101 -5.09 1.43 -2.79
N SER A 102 -5.02 0.25 -3.41
CA SER A 102 -6.09 -0.73 -3.41
C SER A 102 -5.56 -2.10 -2.99
N LYS A 103 -6.43 -2.91 -2.48
CA LYS A 103 -6.19 -4.33 -2.22
C LYS A 103 -7.47 -5.10 -2.47
N MET A 104 -7.31 -6.36 -2.86
CA MET A 104 -8.44 -7.27 -3.05
C MET A 104 -8.35 -8.41 -2.03
N PRO A 105 -8.82 -8.18 -0.79
CA PRO A 105 -8.71 -9.15 0.31
C PRO A 105 -9.52 -10.42 0.05
N ILE A 106 -10.51 -10.36 -0.82
CA ILE A 106 -11.33 -11.51 -1.21
C ILE A 106 -11.38 -11.56 -2.73
N LEU A 107 -10.94 -12.69 -3.26
CA LEU A 107 -10.98 -13.01 -4.69
C LEU A 107 -11.39 -14.47 -4.87
N HIS A 108 -12.40 -14.73 -5.70
CA HIS A 108 -12.85 -16.08 -6.01
C HIS A 108 -13.33 -16.17 -7.45
N ARG A 109 -13.36 -17.40 -7.96
CA ARG A 109 -13.96 -17.71 -9.25
C ARG A 109 -15.40 -18.20 -9.05
N VAL A 110 -16.32 -17.72 -9.87
CA VAL A 110 -17.68 -18.27 -9.90
C VAL A 110 -17.63 -19.63 -10.58
N SER A 111 -18.06 -20.69 -9.89
CA SER A 111 -18.10 -22.05 -10.42
C SER A 111 -19.27 -22.22 -11.38
N GLY A 112 -19.02 -22.89 -12.52
CA GLY A 112 -20.06 -23.30 -13.47
C GLY A 112 -20.12 -22.51 -14.77
N THR A 113 -19.17 -21.62 -14.99
CA THR A 113 -18.98 -20.96 -16.29
C THR A 113 -17.70 -21.50 -16.93
N ASP A 114 -17.81 -21.95 -18.18
CA ASP A 114 -16.65 -22.40 -18.99
C ASP A 114 -15.82 -21.20 -19.48
N GLU A 115 -16.23 -20.00 -19.18
CA GLU A 115 -15.56 -18.78 -19.62
C GLU A 115 -14.51 -18.32 -18.61
N TYR A 116 -13.35 -17.96 -19.09
CA TYR A 116 -12.14 -17.55 -18.38
C TYR A 116 -12.33 -16.35 -17.43
N ASN A 117 -13.53 -15.77 -17.31
CA ASN A 117 -13.75 -14.39 -16.94
C ASN A 117 -14.63 -14.15 -15.72
N ASP A 118 -14.98 -15.16 -14.93
CA ASP A 118 -15.84 -14.97 -13.78
C ASP A 118 -15.07 -14.86 -12.47
N LEU A 119 -14.10 -13.95 -12.44
CA LEU A 119 -13.51 -13.54 -11.17
C LEU A 119 -14.43 -12.53 -10.48
N ARG A 120 -14.69 -12.77 -9.21
CA ARG A 120 -15.40 -11.88 -8.31
C ARG A 120 -14.51 -11.55 -7.12
N GLY A 121 -14.61 -10.35 -6.61
CA GLY A 121 -13.82 -9.96 -5.46
C GLY A 121 -14.42 -8.84 -4.66
N ILE A 122 -13.84 -8.59 -3.50
CA ILE A 122 -14.06 -7.39 -2.72
C ILE A 122 -12.77 -6.57 -2.79
N MET A 123 -12.85 -5.37 -3.34
CA MET A 123 -11.75 -4.42 -3.40
C MET A 123 -11.92 -3.39 -2.29
N GLU A 124 -10.87 -3.19 -1.52
CA GLU A 124 -10.71 -2.02 -0.67
C GLU A 124 -9.88 -1.01 -1.46
N LEU A 125 -10.44 0.17 -1.65
CA LEU A 125 -9.77 1.30 -2.29
C LEU A 125 -9.62 2.43 -1.29
N LYS A 126 -8.42 2.99 -1.19
CA LYS A 126 -8.12 4.15 -0.37
C LYS A 126 -7.62 5.30 -1.24
N PHE A 127 -8.18 6.49 -1.03
CA PHE A 127 -7.84 7.68 -1.80
C PHE A 127 -8.03 8.95 -1.00
N GLN A 128 -7.38 10.02 -1.43
CA GLN A 128 -7.54 11.35 -0.86
C GLN A 128 -8.39 12.23 -1.75
N VAL A 129 -9.16 13.08 -1.12
CA VAL A 129 -9.94 14.15 -1.74
C VAL A 129 -9.46 15.48 -1.22
N THR A 130 -9.10 16.39 -2.12
CA THR A 130 -8.79 17.78 -1.78
C THR A 130 -9.99 18.64 -2.16
N GLU A 131 -10.55 19.31 -1.18
CA GLU A 131 -11.62 20.27 -1.35
C GLU A 131 -11.10 21.59 -1.97
N ARG A 132 -12.00 22.40 -2.51
CA ARG A 132 -11.65 23.77 -2.95
C ARG A 132 -11.12 24.66 -1.85
N SER A 133 -11.50 24.40 -0.60
CA SER A 133 -11.00 25.06 0.60
C SER A 133 -9.58 24.64 1.02
N ASN A 134 -8.95 23.74 0.27
CA ASN A 134 -7.70 23.04 0.60
C ASN A 134 -7.82 22.04 1.78
N LYS A 135 -9.02 21.77 2.27
CA LYS A 135 -9.25 20.68 3.19
C LYS A 135 -8.94 19.35 2.47
N VAL A 136 -8.18 18.47 3.09
CA VAL A 136 -7.85 17.16 2.57
C VAL A 136 -8.50 16.10 3.44
N THR A 137 -9.26 15.21 2.83
CA THR A 137 -9.87 14.06 3.49
C THR A 137 -9.39 12.76 2.86
N GLU A 138 -9.13 11.76 3.69
CA GLU A 138 -8.81 10.41 3.28
C GLU A 138 -10.06 9.55 3.34
N HIS A 139 -10.33 8.82 2.27
CA HIS A 139 -11.51 7.98 2.12
C HIS A 139 -11.13 6.54 1.88
N THR A 140 -11.89 5.63 2.48
CA THR A 140 -11.83 4.19 2.22
C THR A 140 -13.18 3.72 1.74
N VAL A 141 -13.20 2.92 0.68
CA VAL A 141 -14.41 2.29 0.13
C VAL A 141 -14.18 0.80 -0.08
N LEU A 142 -15.18 0.00 0.26
CA LEU A 142 -15.23 -1.42 -0.07
C LEU A 142 -16.23 -1.62 -1.20
N MET A 143 -15.78 -2.24 -2.29
CA MET A 143 -16.57 -2.46 -3.49
C MET A 143 -16.61 -3.94 -3.84
N LYS A 144 -17.79 -4.43 -4.24
CA LYS A 144 -17.90 -5.71 -4.96
C LYS A 144 -17.45 -5.51 -6.40
N MET A 145 -16.54 -6.34 -6.84
CA MET A 145 -15.95 -6.27 -8.17
C MET A 145 -16.22 -7.54 -8.97
N ALA A 146 -16.33 -7.37 -10.28
CA ALA A 146 -16.34 -8.46 -11.24
C ALA A 146 -15.34 -8.17 -12.36
N GLN A 147 -14.60 -9.18 -12.79
CA GLN A 147 -13.84 -9.11 -14.01
C GLN A 147 -14.71 -9.61 -15.15
N LEU A 148 -14.99 -8.76 -16.14
CA LEU A 148 -15.82 -9.05 -17.29
C LEU A 148 -15.08 -8.71 -18.58
N GLY A 149 -15.44 -9.41 -19.66
CA GLY A 149 -14.86 -9.21 -20.99
C GLY A 149 -14.33 -10.51 -21.58
N ASP A 150 -13.91 -10.47 -22.83
CA ASP A 150 -13.21 -11.59 -23.46
C ASP A 150 -11.75 -11.67 -22.99
N ALA A 151 -11.04 -12.72 -23.34
CA ALA A 151 -9.66 -12.97 -22.92
C ALA A 151 -8.65 -11.86 -23.28
N GLN A 152 -9.02 -10.95 -24.20
CA GLN A 152 -8.17 -9.87 -24.68
C GLN A 152 -8.56 -8.49 -24.14
N ALA A 153 -9.80 -8.34 -23.62
CA ALA A 153 -10.35 -7.09 -23.15
C ALA A 153 -11.00 -7.17 -21.75
N GLN A 154 -10.41 -7.95 -20.87
CA GLN A 154 -10.90 -8.11 -19.50
C GLN A 154 -10.80 -6.79 -18.71
N LYS A 155 -11.93 -6.39 -18.13
CA LYS A 155 -11.98 -5.20 -17.27
C LYS A 155 -12.65 -5.50 -15.95
N TRP A 156 -12.07 -4.96 -14.87
CA TRP A 156 -12.72 -4.93 -13.58
C TRP A 156 -13.86 -3.92 -13.57
N LYS A 157 -15.04 -4.38 -13.16
CA LYS A 157 -16.24 -3.56 -13.03
C LYS A 157 -16.84 -3.69 -11.63
N ILE A 158 -17.60 -2.69 -11.22
CA ILE A 158 -18.24 -2.59 -9.91
C ILE A 158 -19.62 -3.23 -9.98
N ILE A 159 -19.88 -4.18 -9.07
CA ILE A 159 -21.20 -4.77 -8.86
C ILE A 159 -21.98 -3.96 -7.82
N GLY A 160 -21.32 -3.40 -6.84
CA GLY A 160 -21.95 -2.62 -5.77
C GLY A 160 -20.96 -2.00 -4.82
N ILE A 161 -21.38 -0.99 -4.09
CA ILE A 161 -20.64 -0.37 -3.00
C ILE A 161 -21.11 -1.03 -1.69
N LEU A 162 -20.18 -1.71 -0.99
CA LEU A 162 -20.51 -2.40 0.26
C LEU A 162 -20.46 -1.45 1.45
N TRP A 163 -19.48 -0.58 1.45
CA TRP A 163 -19.23 0.35 2.54
C TRP A 163 -18.34 1.50 2.06
N GLN A 164 -18.58 2.67 2.63
CA GLN A 164 -17.75 3.85 2.44
C GLN A 164 -17.68 4.62 3.75
N ASP A 165 -16.51 5.09 4.13
CA ASP A 165 -16.38 5.99 5.27
C ASP A 165 -16.85 7.42 4.94
N LYS A 166 -16.93 8.25 5.99
CA LYS A 166 -17.29 9.67 5.86
C LYS A 166 -16.12 10.56 5.46
N GLY A 167 -14.94 9.97 5.29
CA GLY A 167 -13.68 10.69 5.10
C GLY A 167 -13.06 11.14 6.43
N ILE A 168 -11.76 10.94 6.55
CA ILE A 168 -10.96 11.38 7.69
C ILE A 168 -10.23 12.66 7.27
N ASP A 169 -10.36 13.72 8.06
CA ASP A 169 -9.63 14.97 7.81
C ASP A 169 -8.12 14.75 8.04
N VAL A 170 -7.34 14.94 7.00
CA VAL A 170 -5.88 14.80 6.99
C VAL A 170 -5.20 16.07 6.49
N SER A 171 -5.90 17.22 6.58
CA SER A 171 -5.40 18.51 6.10
C SER A 171 -4.11 18.95 6.78
N ASP A 172 -3.93 18.51 8.02
CA ASP A 172 -2.73 18.80 8.83
C ASP A 172 -2.31 17.51 9.55
N VAL A 173 -1.57 16.66 8.83
CA VAL A 173 -1.14 15.37 9.36
C VAL A 173 0.02 15.53 10.35
N SER A 174 0.10 14.60 11.30
CA SER A 174 1.21 14.55 12.23
C SER A 174 2.50 14.14 11.50
N LEU A 175 3.52 14.97 11.62
CA LEU A 175 4.86 14.71 11.06
C LEU A 175 5.80 14.04 12.07
N TYR A 176 5.25 13.23 12.98
CA TYR A 176 6.01 12.54 14.04
C TYR A 176 7.11 11.61 13.48
N GLN A 177 7.07 11.27 12.19
CA GLN A 177 8.10 10.50 11.50
C GLN A 177 9.51 11.08 11.73
N LEU A 178 9.63 12.40 11.73
CA LEU A 178 10.90 13.12 11.87
C LEU A 178 11.31 13.39 13.32
N GLU A 179 10.49 13.01 14.28
CA GLU A 179 10.83 13.11 15.70
C GLU A 179 11.84 12.02 16.09
N LYS A 180 12.72 12.33 17.05
CA LYS A 180 13.58 11.31 17.65
C LYS A 180 12.75 10.25 18.37
N PRO A 181 13.22 8.99 18.40
CA PRO A 181 12.51 7.93 19.12
C PRO A 181 12.37 8.26 20.60
N ARG A 182 11.21 7.92 21.18
CA ARG A 182 10.93 8.06 22.60
C ARG A 182 11.43 6.83 23.35
N ARG A 183 11.63 6.97 24.67
CA ARG A 183 12.00 5.85 25.50
C ARG A 183 10.98 4.69 25.40
N GLY A 184 11.48 3.49 25.08
CA GLY A 184 10.63 2.29 24.89
C GLY A 184 10.15 2.07 23.48
N GLU A 185 10.45 2.96 22.52
CA GLU A 185 10.19 2.71 21.11
C GLU A 185 11.26 1.80 20.51
N GLU A 186 10.86 0.99 19.53
CA GLU A 186 11.80 0.13 18.80
C GLU A 186 12.67 0.95 17.86
N VAL A 187 13.98 0.66 17.92
CA VAL A 187 14.98 1.23 17.04
C VAL A 187 15.79 0.13 16.38
N CYS A 188 16.27 0.40 15.18
CA CYS A 188 17.23 -0.46 14.49
C CYS A 188 18.60 0.23 14.46
N ILE A 189 19.65 -0.53 14.73
CA ILE A 189 21.04 -0.10 14.60
C ILE A 189 21.65 -0.89 13.44
N MET A 190 21.95 -0.20 12.35
CA MET A 190 22.58 -0.77 11.16
C MET A 190 24.04 -0.37 11.15
N THR A 191 24.93 -1.36 11.28
CA THR A 191 26.37 -1.16 11.19
C THR A 191 26.83 -1.46 9.77
N THR A 192 27.52 -0.51 9.16
CA THR A 192 28.09 -0.62 7.80
C THR A 192 29.59 -0.33 7.84
N ASP A 193 30.31 -0.62 6.76
CA ASP A 193 31.72 -0.29 6.64
C ASP A 193 31.97 1.24 6.70
N ALA A 194 30.96 2.05 6.34
CA ALA A 194 31.05 3.50 6.40
C ALA A 194 30.69 4.10 7.78
N GLY A 195 30.10 3.29 8.68
CA GLY A 195 29.72 3.71 10.03
C GLY A 195 28.36 3.14 10.45
N VAL A 196 27.78 3.77 11.46
CA VAL A 196 26.52 3.34 12.10
C VAL A 196 25.36 4.25 11.67
N ILE A 197 24.26 3.63 11.27
CA ILE A 197 22.99 4.30 10.96
C ILE A 197 21.97 3.84 12.00
N LYS A 198 21.28 4.79 12.64
CA LYS A 198 20.21 4.49 13.61
C LYS A 198 18.85 4.90 13.05
N LEU A 199 17.92 3.96 13.09
CA LEU A 199 16.59 4.10 12.51
C LEU A 199 15.52 3.89 13.58
N ARG A 200 14.53 4.78 13.61
CA ARG A 200 13.26 4.58 14.30
C ARG A 200 12.34 3.76 13.43
N LEU A 201 11.60 2.80 13.99
CA LEU A 201 10.64 1.99 13.29
C LEU A 201 9.20 2.40 13.63
N PHE A 202 8.24 2.12 12.73
CA PHE A 202 6.83 2.53 12.86
C PHE A 202 5.87 1.34 12.91
N PRO A 203 5.94 0.46 13.94
CA PRO A 203 5.14 -0.77 14.00
C PRO A 203 3.63 -0.56 14.06
N LYS A 204 3.18 0.63 14.48
CA LYS A 204 1.74 0.96 14.51
C LYS A 204 1.17 1.36 13.14
N LYS A 205 2.03 1.75 12.20
CA LYS A 205 1.64 2.28 10.90
C LYS A 205 1.98 1.33 9.75
N ALA A 206 3.00 0.50 9.92
CA ALA A 206 3.44 -0.52 8.99
C ALA A 206 3.77 -1.83 9.76
N PRO A 207 2.78 -2.45 10.43
CA PRO A 207 3.02 -3.59 11.33
C PRO A 207 3.61 -4.81 10.62
N ILE A 208 3.16 -5.14 9.42
CA ILE A 208 3.64 -6.31 8.66
C ILE A 208 5.07 -6.07 8.20
N ALA A 209 5.35 -4.90 7.63
CA ALA A 209 6.67 -4.53 7.15
C ALA A 209 7.70 -4.47 8.28
N VAL A 210 7.34 -3.84 9.41
CA VAL A 210 8.23 -3.76 10.58
C VAL A 210 8.47 -5.14 11.19
N GLN A 211 7.43 -5.99 11.29
CA GLN A 211 7.61 -7.35 11.80
C GLN A 211 8.51 -8.19 10.88
N ASN A 212 8.33 -8.08 9.57
CA ASN A 212 9.22 -8.70 8.58
C ASN A 212 10.67 -8.25 8.75
N TRP A 213 10.88 -6.94 8.83
CA TRP A 213 12.20 -6.34 9.05
C TRP A 213 12.89 -6.86 10.31
N ILE A 214 12.18 -6.85 11.45
CA ILE A 214 12.69 -7.31 12.74
C ILE A 214 13.03 -8.80 12.68
N THR A 215 12.16 -9.62 12.08
CA THR A 215 12.35 -11.08 11.97
C THR A 215 13.59 -11.39 11.15
N LEU A 216 13.71 -10.82 9.96
CA LEU A 216 14.88 -11.01 9.09
C LEU A 216 16.16 -10.49 9.73
N SER A 217 16.11 -9.35 10.42
CA SER A 217 17.27 -8.80 11.15
C SER A 217 17.73 -9.72 12.28
N LYS A 218 16.81 -10.27 13.09
CA LYS A 218 17.11 -11.23 14.17
C LYS A 218 17.66 -12.55 13.64
N GLN A 219 17.28 -12.95 12.45
CA GLN A 219 17.84 -14.13 11.76
C GLN A 219 19.22 -13.87 11.16
N GLY A 220 19.72 -12.64 11.22
CA GLY A 220 20.99 -12.24 10.61
C GLY A 220 20.94 -12.16 9.08
N PHE A 221 19.74 -12.13 8.49
CA PHE A 221 19.53 -12.13 7.04
C PHE A 221 20.29 -10.98 6.34
N TYR A 222 20.31 -9.80 6.94
CA TYR A 222 20.96 -8.63 6.37
C TYR A 222 22.47 -8.56 6.62
N ASN A 223 23.04 -9.46 7.44
CA ASN A 223 24.45 -9.43 7.74
C ASN A 223 25.31 -9.75 6.51
N GLY A 224 26.23 -8.86 6.18
CA GLY A 224 27.10 -9.00 5.02
C GLY A 224 26.44 -8.73 3.66
N THR A 225 25.17 -8.30 3.64
CA THR A 225 24.52 -7.92 2.38
C THR A 225 24.99 -6.54 1.92
N PRO A 226 25.23 -6.33 0.62
CA PRO A 226 25.64 -5.03 0.10
C PRO A 226 24.45 -4.09 -0.13
N PHE A 227 24.74 -2.80 -0.24
CA PHE A 227 23.87 -1.88 -0.93
C PHE A 227 24.03 -2.08 -2.44
N ALA A 228 23.15 -2.89 -3.02
CA ALA A 228 23.24 -3.31 -4.41
C ALA A 228 23.02 -2.18 -5.43
N ARG A 229 22.29 -1.14 -5.02
CA ARG A 229 21.97 -0.01 -5.87
C ARG A 229 22.11 1.29 -5.09
N VAL A 230 22.98 2.16 -5.57
CA VAL A 230 23.23 3.47 -4.96
C VAL A 230 23.05 4.54 -6.04
N ILE A 231 22.04 5.37 -5.90
CA ILE A 231 21.74 6.45 -6.83
C ILE A 231 21.87 7.78 -6.08
N LYS A 232 22.81 8.59 -6.51
CA LYS A 232 23.05 9.91 -5.92
C LYS A 232 21.79 10.77 -5.97
N ASP A 233 21.53 11.46 -4.85
CA ASP A 233 20.38 12.35 -4.68
C ASP A 233 19.04 11.64 -4.95
N TYR A 234 19.00 10.34 -4.61
CA TYR A 234 17.81 9.50 -4.72
C TYR A 234 17.75 8.51 -3.57
N VAL A 235 18.29 7.29 -3.73
CA VAL A 235 18.21 6.22 -2.73
C VAL A 235 19.49 5.40 -2.65
N ILE A 236 19.74 4.78 -1.50
CA ILE A 236 20.60 3.61 -1.35
C ILE A 236 19.70 2.40 -1.09
N GLN A 237 19.85 1.34 -1.88
CA GLN A 237 18.99 0.15 -1.84
C GLN A 237 19.83 -1.09 -1.54
N GLY A 238 19.34 -1.92 -0.63
CA GLY A 238 19.95 -3.17 -0.21
C GLY A 238 18.92 -4.24 0.11
N GLY A 239 19.39 -5.31 0.75
CA GLY A 239 18.54 -6.41 1.21
C GLY A 239 18.53 -7.64 0.30
N ALA A 240 19.12 -7.59 -0.89
CA ALA A 240 19.34 -8.78 -1.70
C ALA A 240 20.63 -9.47 -1.29
N LEU A 241 20.60 -10.80 -1.08
CA LEU A 241 21.76 -11.58 -0.63
C LEU A 241 22.88 -11.61 -1.67
N ASP A 242 22.50 -11.68 -2.94
CA ASP A 242 23.41 -11.75 -4.08
C ASP A 242 23.70 -10.39 -4.72
N GLY A 243 23.06 -9.33 -4.23
CA GLY A 243 23.17 -7.98 -4.80
C GLY A 243 22.43 -7.77 -6.12
N SER A 244 21.74 -8.80 -6.66
CA SER A 244 21.01 -8.69 -7.95
C SER A 244 19.73 -7.86 -7.83
N GLY A 245 19.11 -7.85 -6.65
CA GLY A 245 17.79 -7.26 -6.44
C GLY A 245 16.61 -8.11 -6.92
N ASP A 246 16.88 -9.28 -7.49
CA ASP A 246 15.84 -10.14 -8.10
C ASP A 246 15.21 -11.12 -7.10
N GLU A 247 15.93 -11.50 -6.04
CA GLU A 247 15.39 -12.38 -5.00
C GLU A 247 14.63 -11.57 -3.94
N SER A 248 13.33 -11.75 -3.88
CA SER A 248 12.51 -11.20 -2.80
C SER A 248 12.02 -12.32 -1.89
N LYS A 249 12.54 -12.35 -0.67
CA LYS A 249 12.17 -13.30 0.38
C LYS A 249 11.60 -12.53 1.55
N SER A 250 10.43 -12.90 2.04
CA SER A 250 9.93 -12.37 3.29
C SER A 250 10.01 -13.41 4.40
N SER A 251 9.86 -12.99 5.64
CA SER A 251 9.71 -13.89 6.78
C SER A 251 8.38 -14.67 6.75
N TYR A 252 7.51 -14.39 5.79
CA TYR A 252 6.19 -14.99 5.60
C TYR A 252 6.14 -16.04 4.49
N ASN A 253 7.30 -16.42 3.92
CA ASN A 253 7.42 -17.38 2.80
C ASN A 253 6.74 -16.93 1.50
N GLY A 254 6.60 -15.63 1.26
CA GLY A 254 6.00 -15.06 0.05
C GLY A 254 6.04 -13.55 0.08
N PHE A 255 5.42 -12.92 -0.88
CA PHE A 255 5.25 -11.46 -0.87
C PHE A 255 4.14 -11.05 0.10
N PHE A 256 4.17 -9.81 0.55
CA PHE A 256 3.11 -9.22 1.35
C PHE A 256 2.74 -7.82 0.84
N GLN A 257 1.54 -7.39 1.22
CA GLN A 257 0.92 -6.16 0.75
C GLN A 257 1.66 -4.90 1.19
N ASP A 258 1.47 -3.81 0.43
CA ASP A 258 1.92 -2.49 0.81
C ASP A 258 1.12 -1.97 2.02
N GLU A 259 1.82 -1.28 2.92
CA GLU A 259 1.24 -0.58 4.07
C GLU A 259 1.48 0.92 3.93
N VAL A 260 0.75 1.53 3.00
CA VAL A 260 0.84 2.97 2.75
C VAL A 260 0.09 3.75 3.82
N ASN A 261 0.71 4.79 4.35
CA ASN A 261 0.15 5.63 5.40
C ASN A 261 0.40 7.12 5.12
N MET A 262 -0.62 7.95 5.36
CA MET A 262 -0.55 9.38 5.08
C MET A 262 0.28 10.22 6.07
N GLU A 263 0.66 9.63 7.18
CA GLU A 263 1.56 10.26 8.16
C GLU A 263 3.04 9.88 7.93
N LEU A 264 3.30 8.99 6.94
CA LEU A 264 4.64 8.51 6.60
C LEU A 264 4.95 8.82 5.14
N HIS A 265 6.08 9.47 4.93
CA HIS A 265 6.47 10.04 3.66
C HIS A 265 7.90 9.62 3.29
N ASN A 266 8.22 9.68 2.00
CA ASN A 266 9.57 9.46 1.50
C ASN A 266 10.46 10.70 1.72
N PHE A 267 10.48 11.21 2.96
CA PHE A 267 11.40 12.25 3.38
C PHE A 267 12.86 11.77 3.32
N ASN A 268 13.80 12.68 3.26
CA ASN A 268 15.22 12.34 3.38
C ASN A 268 15.47 11.51 4.66
N GLY A 269 16.13 10.35 4.50
CA GLY A 269 16.34 9.37 5.57
C GLY A 269 15.19 8.39 5.82
N ALA A 270 14.10 8.42 5.06
CA ALA A 270 13.05 7.41 5.18
C ALA A 270 13.58 6.03 4.82
N LEU A 271 13.29 5.01 5.66
CA LEU A 271 13.50 3.60 5.38
C LEU A 271 12.21 3.03 4.79
N CYS A 272 12.30 2.53 3.58
CA CYS A 272 11.16 2.02 2.82
C CYS A 272 11.44 0.61 2.28
N LEU A 273 10.39 -0.16 2.02
CA LEU A 273 10.53 -1.42 1.28
C LEU A 273 10.67 -1.15 -0.22
N GLY A 274 11.60 -1.88 -0.85
CA GLY A 274 11.64 -2.01 -2.31
C GLY A 274 10.75 -3.17 -2.75
N ASN A 275 10.04 -2.99 -3.87
CA ASN A 275 9.21 -4.02 -4.46
C ASN A 275 9.31 -3.98 -6.00
N ASN A 276 8.84 -5.03 -6.67
CA ASN A 276 8.81 -5.19 -8.12
C ASN A 276 7.40 -4.94 -8.70
N GLY A 277 6.60 -4.16 -8.02
CA GLY A 277 5.21 -3.84 -8.31
C GLY A 277 4.39 -3.81 -7.02
N PRO A 278 3.13 -3.37 -7.07
CA PRO A 278 2.27 -3.31 -5.90
C PRO A 278 2.18 -4.65 -5.17
N HIS A 279 2.24 -4.62 -3.84
CA HIS A 279 2.05 -5.80 -2.98
C HIS A 279 3.08 -6.93 -3.17
N THR A 280 4.27 -6.63 -3.70
CA THR A 280 5.37 -7.59 -3.85
C THR A 280 6.50 -7.33 -2.85
N ASN A 281 6.17 -6.89 -1.64
CA ASN A 281 7.15 -6.61 -0.61
C ASN A 281 7.84 -7.88 -0.11
N GLY A 282 9.13 -7.78 0.19
CA GLY A 282 9.95 -8.86 0.70
C GLY A 282 11.04 -8.37 1.64
N ASN A 283 12.30 -8.71 1.30
CA ASN A 283 13.49 -8.34 2.05
C ASN A 283 14.17 -7.06 1.54
N GLN A 284 13.84 -6.62 0.32
CA GLN A 284 14.47 -5.45 -0.26
C GLN A 284 14.01 -4.17 0.42
N PHE A 285 14.95 -3.26 0.64
CA PHE A 285 14.69 -1.96 1.23
C PHE A 285 15.51 -0.87 0.56
N TYR A 286 15.10 0.36 0.73
CA TYR A 286 15.92 1.50 0.40
C TYR A 286 15.86 2.55 1.51
N ILE A 287 16.91 3.37 1.60
CA ILE A 287 16.93 4.58 2.41
C ILE A 287 16.97 5.77 1.45
N VAL A 288 16.05 6.70 1.64
CA VAL A 288 16.01 7.95 0.86
C VAL A 288 17.23 8.79 1.18
N GLN A 289 18.01 9.13 0.15
CA GLN A 289 19.20 9.94 0.24
C GLN A 289 19.07 11.14 -0.70
N CYS A 290 18.24 12.09 -0.31
CA CYS A 290 17.85 13.22 -1.15
C CYS A 290 17.60 14.46 -0.25
N SER A 291 18.67 15.21 0.04
CA SER A 291 18.65 16.34 0.98
C SER A 291 17.89 17.57 0.49
N LYS A 292 17.48 17.57 -0.78
CA LYS A 292 16.57 18.56 -1.35
C LYS A 292 15.39 17.83 -1.96
N VAL A 293 14.24 18.45 -2.05
CA VAL A 293 13.12 17.84 -2.77
C VAL A 293 13.54 17.61 -4.22
N ARG A 294 13.42 16.38 -4.70
CA ARG A 294 13.97 15.99 -6.02
C ARG A 294 13.31 16.72 -7.18
N ASN A 295 12.01 16.91 -7.10
CA ASN A 295 11.24 17.61 -8.11
C ASN A 295 10.32 18.63 -7.44
N GLU A 296 10.84 19.80 -7.12
CA GLU A 296 10.09 20.85 -6.43
C GLU A 296 8.88 21.31 -7.26
N ALA A 297 8.97 21.26 -8.57
CA ALA A 297 7.86 21.62 -9.46
C ALA A 297 6.66 20.66 -9.35
N SER A 298 6.87 19.42 -8.84
CA SER A 298 5.77 18.47 -8.62
C SER A 298 4.98 18.77 -7.35
N LEU A 299 5.57 19.40 -6.33
CA LEU A 299 4.92 19.64 -5.03
C LEU A 299 3.60 20.41 -5.10
N PRO A 300 3.45 21.47 -5.91
CA PRO A 300 2.18 22.16 -6.05
C PRO A 300 1.09 21.31 -6.69
N ILE A 301 1.48 20.31 -7.50
CA ILE A 301 0.57 19.45 -8.26
C ILE A 301 0.12 18.26 -7.40
N ILE A 302 0.95 17.85 -6.44
CA ILE A 302 0.66 16.72 -5.55
C ILE A 302 -0.36 17.15 -4.49
N SER A 303 -1.39 16.35 -4.29
CA SER A 303 -2.44 16.58 -3.29
C SER A 303 -1.99 16.18 -1.87
N PHE A 304 -0.90 16.79 -1.40
CA PHE A 304 -0.48 16.66 -0.01
C PHE A 304 -1.02 17.79 0.85
N PRO A 305 -1.20 17.55 2.16
CA PRO A 305 -1.36 18.62 3.14
C PRO A 305 -0.22 19.65 3.05
N GLU A 306 -0.52 20.91 3.30
CA GLU A 306 0.49 21.97 3.13
C GLU A 306 1.67 21.84 4.11
N ASN A 307 1.43 21.32 5.32
CA ASN A 307 2.51 21.03 6.27
C ASN A 307 3.47 19.94 5.77
N VAL A 308 2.97 18.94 5.02
CA VAL A 308 3.80 17.93 4.36
C VAL A 308 4.64 18.54 3.26
N LYS A 309 4.05 19.38 2.41
CA LYS A 309 4.78 20.10 1.34
C LYS A 309 5.87 21.01 1.90
N ALA A 310 5.53 21.76 2.97
CA ALA A 310 6.51 22.59 3.66
C ALA A 310 7.65 21.76 4.22
N LYS A 311 7.34 20.60 4.80
CA LYS A 311 8.35 19.70 5.35
C LYS A 311 9.25 19.09 4.27
N TYR A 312 8.74 18.72 3.12
CA TYR A 312 9.57 18.30 1.98
C TYR A 312 10.58 19.38 1.56
N ARG A 313 10.17 20.66 1.52
CA ARG A 313 11.10 21.77 1.22
C ARG A 313 12.16 21.95 2.28
N GLU A 314 11.82 21.66 3.56
CA GLU A 314 12.75 21.79 4.68
C GLU A 314 13.78 20.66 4.72
N VAL A 315 13.33 19.40 4.62
CA VAL A 315 14.19 18.22 4.89
C VAL A 315 14.61 17.46 3.63
N GLY A 316 14.01 17.76 2.49
CA GLY A 316 14.21 17.02 1.24
C GLY A 316 13.40 15.73 1.17
N GLY A 317 13.65 14.96 0.12
CA GLY A 317 12.99 13.68 -0.12
C GLY A 317 12.41 13.54 -1.51
N ILE A 318 11.61 12.48 -1.70
CA ILE A 318 11.10 12.07 -3.02
C ILE A 318 9.58 11.89 -2.93
N PRO A 319 8.81 12.99 -3.04
CA PRO A 319 7.36 12.95 -2.87
C PRO A 319 6.63 12.06 -3.89
N GLU A 320 7.24 11.79 -5.04
CA GLU A 320 6.66 10.92 -6.08
C GLU A 320 6.60 9.45 -5.68
N LEU A 321 7.35 9.05 -4.63
CA LEU A 321 7.32 7.68 -4.09
C LEU A 321 6.23 7.47 -3.03
N ASP A 322 5.65 8.56 -2.51
CA ASP A 322 4.56 8.47 -1.55
C ASP A 322 3.33 7.81 -2.16
N GLY A 323 2.69 6.96 -1.39
CA GLY A 323 1.54 6.21 -1.85
C GLY A 323 1.86 4.97 -2.70
N ARG A 324 3.16 4.70 -2.96
CA ARG A 324 3.61 3.56 -3.78
C ARG A 324 4.43 2.55 -3.00
N TYR A 325 5.15 2.99 -1.99
CA TYR A 325 6.07 2.15 -1.22
C TYR A 325 5.79 2.27 0.27
N THR A 326 5.94 1.17 0.97
CA THR A 326 5.77 1.12 2.42
C THR A 326 6.93 1.81 3.11
N VAL A 327 6.66 2.89 3.84
CA VAL A 327 7.60 3.52 4.77
C VAL A 327 7.49 2.82 6.12
N LEU A 328 8.57 2.19 6.59
CA LEU A 328 8.58 1.43 7.84
C LEU A 328 9.46 2.04 8.92
N GLY A 329 10.30 3.01 8.57
CA GLY A 329 11.21 3.64 9.51
C GLY A 329 11.77 4.97 9.01
N GLN A 330 12.59 5.60 9.86
CA GLN A 330 13.27 6.86 9.59
C GLN A 330 14.64 6.88 10.24
N VAL A 331 15.65 7.29 9.50
CA VAL A 331 16.98 7.57 10.06
C VAL A 331 16.87 8.80 10.96
N TYR A 332 17.27 8.66 12.22
CA TYR A 332 17.34 9.77 13.17
C TYR A 332 18.77 10.13 13.57
N GLU A 333 19.76 9.27 13.23
CA GLU A 333 21.19 9.50 13.45
C GLU A 333 21.99 8.73 12.40
N GLY A 334 23.04 9.32 11.84
CA GLY A 334 23.91 8.68 10.84
C GLY A 334 23.52 8.97 9.38
N MET A 335 22.83 10.06 9.07
CA MET A 335 22.61 10.48 7.67
C MET A 335 23.92 10.76 6.93
N ASP A 336 24.96 11.23 7.61
CA ASP A 336 26.30 11.40 7.04
C ASP A 336 26.92 10.05 6.61
N VAL A 337 26.56 8.96 7.31
CA VAL A 337 26.96 7.59 6.94
C VAL A 337 26.18 7.12 5.72
N VAL A 338 24.88 7.40 5.64
CA VAL A 338 24.06 7.13 4.44
C VAL A 338 24.67 7.82 3.22
N GLU A 339 25.11 9.08 3.36
CA GLU A 339 25.76 9.84 2.29
C GLU A 339 27.15 9.29 1.92
N LYS A 340 27.92 8.77 2.89
CA LYS A 340 29.23 8.14 2.65
C LYS A 340 29.09 6.81 1.89
N ASN A 341 28.12 5.99 2.21
CA ASN A 341 27.82 4.75 1.46
C ASN A 341 27.56 5.01 -0.03
N ARG A 342 27.12 6.22 -0.38
CA ARG A 342 27.01 6.69 -1.75
C ARG A 342 28.34 6.71 -2.52
N LEU A 343 29.45 6.95 -1.82
CA LEU A 343 30.77 7.11 -2.44
C LEU A 343 31.51 5.78 -2.66
N THR A 344 31.08 4.72 -1.99
CA THR A 344 31.69 3.38 -2.04
C THR A 344 30.97 2.41 -2.95
N GLY A 345 29.75 2.71 -3.37
CA GLY A 345 29.00 1.94 -4.37
C GLY A 345 29.63 2.08 -5.75
N ASN A 346 30.01 0.96 -6.36
CA ASN A 346 30.57 0.93 -7.72
C ASN A 346 29.64 1.63 -8.71
N GLN A 347 30.25 2.48 -9.54
CA GLN A 347 29.65 3.14 -10.69
C GLN A 347 29.13 2.13 -11.71
#